data_e4f618901f5e0f3ed88f01d67af047d4
#
_entry.id   e4f618901f5e0f3ed88f01d67af047d4
#
_cell.length_a   1.000
_cell.length_b   1.000
_cell.length_c   1.000
_cell.angle_alpha   90.00
_cell.angle_beta   90.00
_cell.angle_gamma   90.00
#
_symmetry.space_group_name_H-M   'P 1'
#
loop_
_entity.id
_entity.type
_entity.pdbx_description
1 polymer ?
#
loop_
_entity_poly.entity_id
_entity_poly.type
_entity_poly.pdbx_seq_one_letter_code
_entity_poly.pdbx_strand_id
1 'polypeptide(L)'
;MLLPESFDDDFIALIPRHRDFISRLLNEKIVETYAISSDRSRGWVTINGDDEAAVRAVVEQFQLYYFMRGVEIDELFIFDSIASRFPHISLN
;
A
#
# COMPACT_ATOMS: atom_id res chain seq x y z
N MET A 1 5.85 2.50 5.13
CA MET A 1 5.90 1.18 5.82
C MET A 1 7.34 0.72 5.92
N LEU A 2 7.75 0.33 7.10
CA LEU A 2 9.06 -0.28 7.30
C LEU A 2 8.88 -1.80 7.32
N LEU A 3 9.57 -2.49 6.40
CA LEU A 3 9.47 -3.94 6.26
C LEU A 3 10.48 -4.63 7.17
N PRO A 4 10.30 -5.93 7.49
CA PRO A 4 11.26 -6.64 8.32
C PRO A 4 12.62 -6.76 7.63
N GLU A 5 13.68 -6.87 8.43
CA GLU A 5 15.05 -6.96 7.90
C GLU A 5 15.26 -8.22 7.06
N SER A 6 14.57 -9.30 7.41
CA SER A 6 14.59 -10.53 6.63
C SER A 6 13.17 -11.06 6.47
N PHE A 7 12.94 -11.70 5.34
CA PHE A 7 11.64 -12.30 5.04
C PHE A 7 11.71 -13.79 5.41
N ASP A 8 11.13 -14.15 6.54
CA ASP A 8 11.02 -15.56 6.93
C ASP A 8 9.94 -16.29 6.12
N ASP A 9 9.82 -17.59 6.34
CA ASP A 9 8.88 -18.41 5.59
C ASP A 9 7.42 -17.98 5.81
N ASP A 10 7.07 -17.57 7.01
CA ASP A 10 5.71 -17.10 7.31
C ASP A 10 5.37 -15.82 6.55
N PHE A 11 6.32 -14.90 6.49
CA PHE A 11 6.17 -13.66 5.73
C PHE A 11 6.01 -13.95 4.24
N ILE A 12 6.91 -14.79 3.69
CA ILE A 12 6.90 -15.15 2.27
C ILE A 12 5.59 -15.83 1.90
N ALA A 13 5.06 -16.69 2.75
CA ALA A 13 3.80 -17.40 2.50
C ALA A 13 2.60 -16.46 2.38
N LEU A 14 2.65 -15.28 3.01
CA LEU A 14 1.57 -14.30 2.95
C LEU A 14 1.65 -13.36 1.75
N ILE A 15 2.78 -13.29 1.06
CA ILE A 15 2.98 -12.36 -0.04
C ILE A 15 1.91 -12.50 -1.13
N PRO A 16 1.55 -13.70 -1.62
CA PRO A 16 0.52 -13.81 -2.66
C PRO A 16 -0.83 -13.23 -2.22
N ARG A 17 -1.26 -13.51 -1.00
CA ARG A 17 -2.52 -12.97 -0.45
C ARG A 17 -2.47 -11.46 -0.32
N HIS A 18 -1.34 -10.94 0.14
CA HIS A 18 -1.15 -9.49 0.27
C HIS A 18 -1.24 -8.82 -1.10
N ARG A 19 -0.60 -9.39 -2.12
CA ARG A 19 -0.65 -8.85 -3.48
C ARG A 19 -2.06 -8.87 -4.05
N ASP A 20 -2.81 -9.95 -3.82
CA ASP A 20 -4.19 -10.03 -4.26
C ASP A 20 -5.06 -8.97 -3.58
N PHE A 21 -4.85 -8.76 -2.29
CA PHE A 21 -5.56 -7.74 -1.54
C PHE A 21 -5.27 -6.34 -2.06
N ILE A 22 -3.99 -6.02 -2.28
CA ILE A 22 -3.58 -4.72 -2.84
C ILE A 22 -4.17 -4.52 -4.23
N SER A 23 -4.16 -5.55 -5.09
CA SER A 23 -4.77 -5.47 -6.42
C SER A 23 -6.25 -5.15 -6.35
N ARG A 24 -6.97 -5.76 -5.41
CA ARG A 24 -8.38 -5.47 -5.19
C ARG A 24 -8.59 -4.03 -4.77
N LEU A 25 -7.80 -3.53 -3.83
CA LEU A 25 -7.91 -2.15 -3.36
C LEU A 25 -7.56 -1.13 -4.45
N LEU A 26 -6.62 -1.47 -5.34
CA LEU A 26 -6.30 -0.65 -6.51
C LEU A 26 -7.49 -0.59 -7.47
N ASN A 27 -8.13 -1.73 -7.74
CA ASN A 27 -9.30 -1.80 -8.59
C ASN A 27 -10.48 -1.02 -8.01
N GLU A 28 -10.63 -1.05 -6.69
CA GLU A 28 -11.69 -0.31 -5.98
C GLU A 28 -11.33 1.16 -5.76
N LYS A 29 -10.14 1.60 -6.16
CA LYS A 29 -9.64 2.97 -5.99
C LYS A 29 -9.50 3.40 -4.52
N ILE A 30 -9.41 2.45 -3.62
CA ILE A 30 -9.08 2.70 -2.22
C ILE A 30 -7.58 2.96 -2.11
N VAL A 31 -6.76 2.17 -2.79
CA VAL A 31 -5.32 2.41 -2.95
C VAL A 31 -5.09 3.05 -4.31
N GLU A 32 -4.36 4.17 -4.34
CA GLU A 32 -3.99 4.86 -5.57
C GLU A 32 -2.63 4.40 -6.09
N THR A 33 -1.65 4.25 -5.20
CA THR A 33 -0.31 3.80 -5.56
C THR A 33 0.21 2.84 -4.51
N TYR A 34 1.10 1.95 -4.95
CA TYR A 34 1.78 1.00 -4.08
C TYR A 34 3.18 0.76 -4.63
N ALA A 35 4.19 0.93 -3.80
CA ALA A 35 5.58 0.78 -4.20
C ALA A 35 6.41 0.19 -3.07
N ILE A 36 7.37 -0.65 -3.43
CA ILE A 36 8.34 -1.23 -2.50
C ILE A 36 9.73 -0.83 -3.00
N SER A 37 10.62 -0.43 -2.08
CA SER A 37 11.99 -0.09 -2.44
C SER A 37 12.73 -1.32 -3.00
N SER A 38 13.74 -1.05 -3.83
CA SER A 38 14.49 -2.15 -4.47
C SER A 38 15.22 -3.02 -3.47
N ASP A 39 15.62 -2.48 -2.32
CA ASP A 39 16.25 -3.25 -1.23
C ASP A 39 15.23 -3.94 -0.31
N ARG A 40 13.93 -3.77 -0.57
CA ARG A 40 12.82 -4.37 0.17
C ARG A 40 12.72 -3.94 1.63
N SER A 41 13.32 -2.81 1.98
CA SER A 41 13.29 -2.31 3.36
C SER A 41 12.09 -1.43 3.65
N ARG A 42 11.51 -0.80 2.63
CA ARG A 42 10.43 0.18 2.78
C ARG A 42 9.38 0.02 1.70
N GLY A 43 8.16 0.42 2.05
CA GLY A 43 7.08 0.53 1.10
C GLY A 43 6.32 1.83 1.29
N TRP A 44 5.72 2.31 0.20
CA TRP A 44 4.87 3.49 0.20
C TRP A 44 3.55 3.14 -0.44
N VAL A 45 2.48 3.59 0.20
CA VAL A 45 1.14 3.37 -0.32
C VAL A 45 0.34 4.66 -0.15
N THR A 46 -0.37 5.04 -1.20
CA THR A 46 -1.28 6.18 -1.15
C THR A 46 -2.70 5.65 -1.09
N ILE A 47 -3.43 6.03 -0.05
CA ILE A 47 -4.74 5.49 0.26
C ILE A 47 -5.75 6.63 0.32
N ASN A 48 -6.91 6.44 -0.30
CA ASN A 48 -8.03 7.35 -0.19
C ASN A 48 -8.82 7.04 1.08
N GLY A 49 -9.07 8.04 1.88
CA GLY A 49 -9.85 7.91 3.10
C GLY A 49 -10.27 9.28 3.63
N ASP A 50 -11.32 9.32 4.42
CA ASP A 50 -11.86 10.58 4.93
C ASP A 50 -10.98 11.22 6.00
N ASP A 51 -10.25 10.39 6.75
CA ASP A 51 -9.36 10.84 7.81
C ASP A 51 -8.25 9.81 8.06
N GLU A 52 -7.34 10.14 8.98
CA GLU A 52 -6.23 9.24 9.33
C GLU A 52 -6.74 7.91 9.90
N ALA A 53 -7.79 7.94 10.69
CA ALA A 53 -8.34 6.72 11.30
C ALA A 53 -8.87 5.76 10.23
N ALA A 54 -9.53 6.28 9.19
CA ALA A 54 -10.01 5.46 8.08
C ALA A 54 -8.87 4.82 7.30
N VAL A 55 -7.80 5.58 7.05
CA VAL A 55 -6.61 5.09 6.35
C VAL A 55 -5.90 4.04 7.19
N ARG A 56 -5.73 4.28 8.48
CA ARG A 56 -5.10 3.33 9.41
C ARG A 56 -5.88 2.02 9.45
N ALA A 57 -7.21 2.09 9.44
CA ALA A 57 -8.05 0.88 9.41
C ALA A 57 -7.80 0.03 8.16
N VAL A 58 -7.56 0.67 7.01
CA VAL A 58 -7.20 -0.06 5.78
C VAL A 58 -5.83 -0.72 5.93
N VAL A 59 -4.82 0.00 6.43
CA VAL A 59 -3.46 -0.53 6.61
C VAL A 59 -3.46 -1.72 7.56
N GLU A 60 -4.24 -1.66 8.62
CA GLU A 60 -4.34 -2.76 9.59
C GLU A 60 -4.92 -4.04 9.00
N GLN A 61 -5.60 -3.96 7.86
CA GLN A 61 -6.12 -5.13 7.13
C GLN A 61 -5.08 -5.77 6.21
N PHE A 62 -3.93 -5.12 5.99
CA PHE A 62 -2.88 -5.68 5.15
C PHE A 62 -2.39 -7.01 5.75
N GLN A 63 -2.24 -8.03 4.88
CA GLN A 63 -1.79 -9.36 5.31
C GLN A 63 -0.42 -9.30 6.00
N LEU A 64 0.43 -8.35 5.59
CA LEU A 64 1.79 -8.21 6.11
C LEU A 64 1.88 -7.21 7.27
N TYR A 65 0.76 -6.67 7.75
CA TYR A 65 0.77 -5.60 8.75
C TYR A 65 1.57 -5.95 10.00
N TYR A 66 1.36 -7.16 10.53
CA TYR A 66 1.99 -7.59 11.78
C TYR A 66 3.50 -7.85 11.64
N PHE A 67 4.00 -7.95 10.42
CA PHE A 67 5.43 -8.11 10.16
C PHE A 67 6.13 -6.77 9.98
N MET A 68 5.40 -5.68 9.83
CA MET A 68 5.98 -4.35 9.61
C MET A 68 6.65 -3.85 10.88
N ARG A 69 7.83 -3.26 10.74
CA ARG A 69 8.59 -2.66 11.84
C ARG A 69 8.03 -1.32 12.25
N GLY A 70 7.32 -0.66 11.37
CA GLY A 70 6.70 0.62 11.64
C GLY A 70 5.85 1.09 10.46
N VAL A 71 4.87 1.93 10.78
CA VAL A 71 3.98 2.55 9.79
C VAL A 71 3.83 4.00 10.18
N GLU A 72 4.11 4.89 9.22
CA GLU A 72 3.85 6.32 9.36
C GLU A 72 2.76 6.70 8.37
N ILE A 73 1.82 7.53 8.82
CA ILE A 73 0.71 8.00 8.00
C ILE A 73 0.76 9.51 7.96
N ASP A 74 0.84 10.06 6.74
CA ASP A 74 0.84 11.50 6.50
C ASP A 74 -0.33 11.85 5.58
N GLU A 75 -1.05 12.90 5.93
CA GLU A 75 -2.08 13.44 5.05
C GLU A 75 -1.40 14.22 3.93
N LEU A 76 -1.83 13.99 2.68
CA LEU A 76 -1.25 14.67 1.54
C LEU A 76 -2.07 15.91 1.19
N PHE A 77 -1.38 17.04 1.04
CA PHE A 77 -1.98 18.29 0.56
C PHE A 77 -2.12 18.28 -0.97
N ILE A 78 -1.10 17.76 -1.65
CA ILE A 78 -1.10 17.63 -3.11
C ILE A 78 -0.70 16.20 -3.47
N PHE A 79 -1.47 15.57 -4.36
CA PHE A 79 -1.15 14.29 -4.93
C PHE A 79 -1.36 14.34 -6.44
N ASP A 80 -0.28 14.15 -7.19
CA ASP A 80 -0.27 14.15 -8.64
C ASP A 80 0.27 12.84 -9.17
N SER A 81 -0.36 12.32 -10.21
CA SER A 81 0.12 11.09 -10.87
C SER A 81 -0.30 11.11 -12.33
N ILE A 82 0.34 10.27 -13.14
CA ILE A 82 -0.07 10.10 -14.54
C ILE A 82 -1.53 9.67 -14.63
N ALA A 83 -1.96 8.75 -13.76
CA ALA A 83 -3.35 8.29 -13.72
C ALA A 83 -4.33 9.43 -13.44
N SER A 84 -3.96 10.37 -12.52
CA SER A 84 -4.78 11.54 -12.23
C SER A 84 -4.81 12.53 -13.40
N ARG A 85 -3.68 12.66 -14.11
CA ARG A 85 -3.55 13.60 -15.23
C ARG A 85 -4.25 13.11 -16.48
N PHE A 86 -4.40 11.80 -16.64
CA PHE A 86 -4.97 11.17 -17.82
C PHE A 86 -6.09 10.20 -17.42
N PRO A 87 -7.17 10.70 -16.77
CA PRO A 87 -8.17 9.81 -16.18
C PRO A 87 -8.98 9.01 -17.20
N HIS A 88 -8.95 9.39 -18.47
CA HIS A 88 -9.68 8.71 -19.54
C HIS A 88 -8.86 7.69 -20.30
N ILE A 89 -7.58 7.55 -19.96
CA ILE A 89 -6.68 6.62 -20.62
C ILE A 89 -6.67 5.32 -19.82
N SER A 90 -6.97 4.21 -20.50
CA SER A 90 -6.82 2.90 -19.90
C SER A 90 -5.35 2.56 -19.76
N LEU A 91 -4.92 2.18 -18.57
CA LEU A 91 -3.54 1.77 -18.30
C LEU A 91 -3.39 0.25 -18.24
N ASN A 92 -4.34 -0.45 -18.76
CA ASN A 92 -4.31 -1.92 -18.80
C ASN A 92 -3.25 -2.44 -19.76
#